data_f7c9558419b123276b0ddd376cbf84a2
#
_entry.id   f7c9558419b123276b0ddd376cbf84a2
#
_cell.length_a   1.000
_cell.length_b   1.000
_cell.length_c   1.000
_cell.angle_alpha   90.00
_cell.angle_beta   90.00
_cell.angle_gamma   90.00
#
_symmetry.space_group_name_H-M   'P 1'
#
loop_
_entity.id
_entity.type
_entity.pdbx_description
1 polymer ?
#
loop_
_entity_poly.entity_id
_entity_poly.type
_entity_poly.pdbx_seq_one_letter_code
_entity_poly.pdbx_strand_id
1 'polypeptide(L)'
;MSRSAGTFRRPAGFTLVELLLALTLMSMLLALAYGGLRASTRAAEKGQQVLEDSSRIRMAHQFVRKQLNQLLPLAWEVGEQEGERVMFYGDARRIRFVAPMPGYLGFGGPQVQELEFVPGEEGYDLVLSHALLQNFEEEYLYQREPIFLLGDIQNASFSFLGVDENGELTDWMPSWENVATLPVSVSLEIEFNEDVYIQWPLLAA
;
A
#
# COMPACT_ATOMS: atom_id res chain seq x y z
N MET A 1 -30.93 -19.07 -87.72
CA MET A 1 -31.23 -19.28 -86.27
C MET A 1 -30.14 -20.20 -85.77
N SER A 2 -29.11 -19.58 -85.11
CA SER A 2 -28.00 -20.34 -84.53
C SER A 2 -28.21 -20.39 -83.00
N ARG A 3 -28.36 -21.58 -82.45
CA ARG A 3 -28.47 -21.83 -81.00
C ARG A 3 -27.05 -21.96 -80.41
N SER A 4 -26.66 -20.99 -79.62
CA SER A 4 -25.45 -21.06 -78.85
C SER A 4 -25.67 -22.06 -77.69
N ALA A 5 -24.89 -23.13 -77.64
CA ALA A 5 -24.88 -24.12 -76.58
C ALA A 5 -24.02 -23.60 -75.43
N GLY A 6 -24.65 -23.21 -74.38
CA GLY A 6 -23.96 -22.82 -73.11
C GLY A 6 -23.31 -24.06 -72.48
N THR A 7 -22.00 -24.06 -72.38
CA THR A 7 -21.21 -25.07 -71.64
C THR A 7 -21.41 -24.90 -70.10
N PHE A 8 -22.22 -25.78 -69.53
CA PHE A 8 -22.32 -25.93 -68.05
C PHE A 8 -20.98 -26.46 -67.54
N ARG A 9 -20.17 -25.60 -66.94
CA ARG A 9 -19.01 -26.02 -66.12
C ARG A 9 -19.52 -26.83 -64.94
N ARG A 10 -19.18 -28.11 -64.86
CA ARG A 10 -19.42 -28.95 -63.68
C ARG A 10 -18.65 -28.35 -62.48
N PRO A 11 -19.29 -28.16 -61.31
CA PRO A 11 -18.56 -27.74 -60.12
C PRO A 11 -17.54 -28.83 -59.76
N ALA A 12 -16.27 -28.44 -59.65
CA ALA A 12 -15.22 -29.31 -59.15
C ALA A 12 -15.50 -29.57 -57.62
N GLY A 13 -15.68 -30.85 -57.31
CA GLY A 13 -15.84 -31.25 -55.87
C GLY A 13 -14.52 -31.12 -55.14
N PHE A 14 -14.59 -30.78 -53.82
CA PHE A 14 -13.44 -30.74 -52.95
C PHE A 14 -12.77 -32.12 -52.83
N THR A 15 -11.45 -32.16 -52.83
CA THR A 15 -10.70 -33.36 -52.57
C THR A 15 -10.56 -33.61 -51.08
N LEU A 16 -10.48 -34.87 -50.62
CA LEU A 16 -10.30 -35.25 -49.22
C LEU A 16 -9.02 -34.64 -48.62
N VAL A 17 -7.97 -34.52 -49.46
CA VAL A 17 -6.67 -33.93 -49.07
C VAL A 17 -6.82 -32.42 -48.82
N GLU A 18 -7.60 -31.70 -49.64
CA GLU A 18 -7.84 -30.27 -49.48
C GLU A 18 -8.63 -29.96 -48.17
N LEU A 19 -9.59 -30.84 -47.84
CA LEU A 19 -10.33 -30.74 -46.57
C LEU A 19 -9.42 -30.99 -45.37
N LEU A 20 -8.56 -32.02 -45.43
CA LEU A 20 -7.59 -32.30 -44.35
C LEU A 20 -6.60 -31.15 -44.20
N LEU A 21 -6.10 -30.59 -45.32
CA LEU A 21 -5.19 -29.44 -45.26
C LEU A 21 -5.88 -28.20 -44.68
N ALA A 22 -7.12 -27.93 -45.05
CA ALA A 22 -7.88 -26.81 -44.47
C ALA A 22 -8.11 -26.97 -42.98
N LEU A 23 -8.47 -28.17 -42.50
CA LEU A 23 -8.67 -28.44 -41.07
C LEU A 23 -7.37 -28.34 -40.25
N THR A 24 -6.24 -28.81 -40.83
CA THR A 24 -4.95 -28.68 -40.12
C THR A 24 -4.50 -27.22 -40.02
N LEU A 25 -4.64 -26.43 -41.09
CA LEU A 25 -4.34 -25.00 -41.09
C LEU A 25 -5.27 -24.24 -40.13
N MET A 26 -6.55 -24.56 -40.14
CA MET A 26 -7.53 -23.94 -39.23
C MET A 26 -7.23 -24.25 -37.75
N SER A 27 -6.88 -25.51 -37.45
CA SER A 27 -6.51 -25.89 -36.07
C SER A 27 -5.21 -25.20 -35.61
N MET A 28 -4.24 -25.03 -36.53
CA MET A 28 -3.01 -24.30 -36.21
C MET A 28 -3.27 -22.80 -35.98
N LEU A 29 -4.12 -22.18 -36.80
CA LEU A 29 -4.53 -20.78 -36.58
C LEU A 29 -5.27 -20.59 -35.24
N LEU A 30 -6.19 -21.50 -34.91
CA LEU A 30 -6.89 -21.45 -33.63
C LEU A 30 -5.94 -21.63 -32.45
N ALA A 31 -4.95 -22.54 -32.56
CA ALA A 31 -3.95 -22.73 -31.51
C ALA A 31 -3.09 -21.48 -31.31
N LEU A 32 -2.67 -20.82 -32.38
CA LEU A 32 -1.91 -19.56 -32.32
C LEU A 32 -2.76 -18.41 -31.73
N ALA A 33 -4.02 -18.29 -32.18
CA ALA A 33 -4.93 -17.28 -31.69
C ALA A 33 -5.21 -17.46 -30.18
N TYR A 34 -5.44 -18.70 -29.74
CA TYR A 34 -5.63 -19.03 -28.33
C TYR A 34 -4.37 -18.74 -27.50
N GLY A 35 -3.18 -19.11 -28.01
CA GLY A 35 -1.91 -18.80 -27.35
C GLY A 35 -1.66 -17.29 -27.18
N GLY A 36 -1.95 -16.53 -28.23
CA GLY A 36 -1.86 -15.06 -28.20
C GLY A 36 -2.84 -14.42 -27.20
N LEU A 37 -4.10 -14.89 -27.19
CA LEU A 37 -5.08 -14.41 -26.22
C LEU A 37 -4.66 -14.69 -24.78
N ARG A 38 -4.19 -15.91 -24.51
CA ARG A 38 -3.73 -16.30 -23.16
C ARG A 38 -2.50 -15.51 -22.71
N ALA A 39 -1.58 -15.20 -23.61
CA ALA A 39 -0.43 -14.34 -23.30
C ALA A 39 -0.87 -12.90 -22.99
N SER A 40 -1.82 -12.38 -23.75
CA SER A 40 -2.39 -11.03 -23.54
C SER A 40 -3.12 -10.91 -22.20
N THR A 41 -3.95 -11.90 -21.81
CA THR A 41 -4.65 -11.88 -20.53
C THR A 41 -3.69 -11.92 -19.36
N ARG A 42 -2.66 -12.78 -19.40
CA ARG A 42 -1.63 -12.82 -18.34
C ARG A 42 -0.85 -11.51 -18.21
N ALA A 43 -0.51 -10.88 -19.33
CA ALA A 43 0.16 -9.59 -19.33
C ALA A 43 -0.73 -8.48 -18.73
N ALA A 44 -2.03 -8.49 -19.05
CA ALA A 44 -3.01 -7.57 -18.49
C ALA A 44 -3.20 -7.78 -16.97
N GLU A 45 -3.33 -9.03 -16.51
CA GLU A 45 -3.45 -9.37 -15.08
C GLU A 45 -2.23 -8.90 -14.29
N LYS A 46 -1.01 -9.18 -14.79
CA LYS A 46 0.22 -8.70 -14.14
C LYS A 46 0.32 -7.18 -14.11
N GLY A 47 -0.07 -6.51 -15.19
CA GLY A 47 -0.12 -5.04 -15.25
C GLY A 47 -1.11 -4.45 -14.24
N GLN A 48 -2.28 -5.07 -14.09
CA GLN A 48 -3.29 -4.63 -13.13
C GLN A 48 -2.81 -4.81 -11.69
N GLN A 49 -2.16 -5.92 -11.37
CA GLN A 49 -1.59 -6.18 -10.05
C GLN A 49 -0.56 -5.11 -9.66
N VAL A 50 0.37 -4.77 -10.55
CA VAL A 50 1.36 -3.69 -10.34
C VAL A 50 0.68 -2.33 -10.10
N LEU A 51 -0.41 -2.03 -10.81
CA LEU A 51 -1.18 -0.80 -10.62
C LEU A 51 -1.90 -0.76 -9.25
N GLU A 52 -2.45 -1.88 -8.81
CA GLU A 52 -3.13 -2.00 -7.53
C GLU A 52 -2.14 -1.81 -6.38
N ASP A 53 -0.97 -2.47 -6.41
CA ASP A 53 0.09 -2.34 -5.42
C ASP A 53 0.62 -0.90 -5.36
N SER A 54 0.87 -0.29 -6.54
CA SER A 54 1.29 1.11 -6.64
C SER A 54 0.27 2.07 -6.00
N SER A 55 -1.01 1.82 -6.24
CA SER A 55 -2.08 2.64 -5.70
C SER A 55 -2.17 2.50 -4.18
N ARG A 56 -2.06 1.27 -3.65
CA ARG A 56 -2.09 0.98 -2.21
C ARG A 56 -0.94 1.66 -1.48
N ILE A 57 0.29 1.49 -1.96
CA ILE A 57 1.48 2.12 -1.38
C ILE A 57 1.34 3.64 -1.37
N ARG A 58 0.88 4.23 -2.47
CA ARG A 58 0.69 5.68 -2.58
C ARG A 58 -0.37 6.20 -1.62
N MET A 59 -1.48 5.49 -1.46
CA MET A 59 -2.54 5.87 -0.52
C MET A 59 -2.04 5.78 0.93
N ALA A 60 -1.35 4.71 1.30
CA ALA A 60 -0.76 4.55 2.62
C ALA A 60 0.26 5.68 2.92
N HIS A 61 1.16 5.96 1.98
CA HIS A 61 2.14 7.03 2.09
C HIS A 61 1.47 8.41 2.29
N GLN A 62 0.47 8.74 1.47
CA GLN A 62 -0.25 10.01 1.59
C GLN A 62 -0.99 10.11 2.93
N PHE A 63 -1.59 9.01 3.38
CA PHE A 63 -2.28 8.95 4.66
C PHE A 63 -1.31 9.20 5.82
N VAL A 64 -0.23 8.42 5.93
CA VAL A 64 0.77 8.55 6.99
C VAL A 64 1.36 9.96 7.00
N ARG A 65 1.80 10.45 5.84
CA ARG A 65 2.33 11.83 5.72
C ARG A 65 1.33 12.88 6.19
N LYS A 66 0.06 12.72 5.83
CA LYS A 66 -0.99 13.64 6.26
C LYS A 66 -1.17 13.62 7.77
N GLN A 67 -1.19 12.43 8.40
CA GLN A 67 -1.34 12.31 9.83
C GLN A 67 -0.15 12.93 10.58
N LEU A 68 1.08 12.65 10.14
CA LEU A 68 2.29 13.23 10.74
C LEU A 68 2.35 14.75 10.59
N ASN A 69 1.95 15.30 9.45
CA ASN A 69 1.89 16.75 9.24
C ASN A 69 0.78 17.45 10.07
N GLN A 70 -0.13 16.69 10.66
CA GLN A 70 -1.23 17.21 11.48
C GLN A 70 -1.07 16.88 12.97
N LEU A 71 0.13 16.54 13.41
CA LEU A 71 0.46 16.33 14.81
C LEU A 71 0.01 17.52 15.66
N LEU A 72 -0.65 17.22 16.76
CA LEU A 72 -1.10 18.22 17.75
C LEU A 72 -0.29 18.07 19.03
N PRO A 73 0.19 19.18 19.63
CA PRO A 73 0.91 19.17 20.91
C PRO A 73 -0.08 19.00 22.08
N LEU A 74 -0.81 17.90 22.09
CA LEU A 74 -1.79 17.55 23.10
C LEU A 74 -1.35 16.29 23.82
N ALA A 75 -1.31 16.35 25.17
CA ALA A 75 -0.98 15.19 25.97
C ALA A 75 -2.19 14.26 26.11
N TRP A 76 -1.94 12.97 26.02
CA TRP A 76 -2.95 11.93 26.31
C TRP A 76 -2.77 11.31 27.71
N GLU A 77 -1.62 11.53 28.34
CA GLU A 77 -1.27 10.95 29.63
C GLU A 77 -0.40 11.91 30.43
N VAL A 78 -0.36 11.73 31.75
CA VAL A 78 0.58 12.37 32.66
C VAL A 78 1.73 11.39 32.88
N GLY A 79 2.95 11.80 32.54
CA GLY A 79 4.15 10.98 32.69
C GLY A 79 4.51 10.64 34.12
N GLU A 80 5.55 9.84 34.30
CA GLU A 80 6.02 9.38 35.64
C GLU A 80 6.58 10.52 36.51
N GLN A 81 7.10 11.58 35.90
CA GLN A 81 7.60 12.75 36.60
C GLN A 81 6.47 13.77 36.86
N GLU A 82 6.51 14.42 38.00
CA GLU A 82 5.48 15.39 38.42
C GLU A 82 5.37 16.55 37.42
N GLY A 83 4.23 16.61 36.71
CA GLY A 83 3.96 17.61 35.69
C GLY A 83 4.38 17.24 34.26
N GLU A 84 5.00 16.11 34.05
CA GLU A 84 5.33 15.60 32.74
C GLU A 84 4.05 15.24 31.96
N ARG A 85 4.00 15.61 30.65
CA ARG A 85 2.86 15.35 29.79
C ARG A 85 3.33 14.54 28.58
N VAL A 86 2.76 13.36 28.40
CA VAL A 86 3.10 12.51 27.24
C VAL A 86 2.33 13.00 26.02
N MET A 87 3.04 13.55 25.02
CA MET A 87 2.51 14.10 23.77
C MET A 87 2.93 13.31 22.56
N PHE A 88 4.05 12.61 22.64
CA PHE A 88 4.59 11.79 21.58
C PHE A 88 5.39 10.63 22.16
N TYR A 89 5.23 9.47 21.56
CA TYR A 89 6.07 8.30 21.81
C TYR A 89 6.55 7.75 20.48
N GLY A 90 7.81 7.37 20.39
CA GLY A 90 8.35 6.78 19.18
C GLY A 90 9.54 5.87 19.44
N ASP A 91 9.50 4.71 18.81
CA ASP A 91 10.63 3.81 18.64
C ASP A 91 10.72 3.36 17.16
N ALA A 92 11.70 2.51 16.82
CA ALA A 92 11.90 2.07 15.45
C ALA A 92 10.69 1.31 14.84
N ARG A 93 9.79 0.76 15.67
CA ARG A 93 8.67 -0.07 15.22
C ARG A 93 7.30 0.56 15.44
N ARG A 94 7.21 1.55 16.32
CA ARG A 94 5.93 2.11 16.74
C ARG A 94 6.06 3.60 17.03
N ILE A 95 5.03 4.34 16.64
CA ILE A 95 4.86 5.75 17.03
C ILE A 95 3.44 5.97 17.54
N ARG A 96 3.30 6.79 18.59
CA ARG A 96 2.02 7.21 19.13
C ARG A 96 1.97 8.72 19.25
N PHE A 97 0.88 9.32 18.81
CA PHE A 97 0.73 10.76 18.73
C PHE A 97 -0.74 11.17 18.72
N VAL A 98 -1.01 12.45 18.84
CA VAL A 98 -2.36 13.01 18.71
C VAL A 98 -2.48 13.74 17.38
N ALA A 99 -3.52 13.42 16.61
CA ALA A 99 -3.86 14.12 15.38
C ALA A 99 -5.38 14.06 15.09
N PRO A 100 -5.92 14.96 14.24
CA PRO A 100 -7.28 14.84 13.75
C PRO A 100 -7.44 13.60 12.87
N MET A 101 -8.50 12.83 13.08
CA MET A 101 -8.82 11.70 12.21
C MET A 101 -9.70 12.13 11.04
N PRO A 102 -9.49 11.59 9.82
CA PRO A 102 -10.45 11.78 8.73
C PRO A 102 -11.85 11.35 9.13
N GLY A 103 -12.87 12.16 8.79
CA GLY A 103 -14.25 11.96 9.27
C GLY A 103 -14.91 10.63 8.91
N TYR A 104 -14.37 9.89 7.95
CA TYR A 104 -14.82 8.53 7.60
C TYR A 104 -14.22 7.43 8.50
N LEU A 105 -13.15 7.72 9.25
CA LEU A 105 -12.50 6.79 10.17
C LEU A 105 -12.78 7.10 11.63
N GLY A 106 -13.06 8.36 11.98
CA GLY A 106 -13.31 8.73 13.36
C GLY A 106 -14.09 10.04 13.51
N PHE A 107 -14.86 10.13 14.59
CA PHE A 107 -15.64 11.30 14.94
C PHE A 107 -15.26 11.79 16.33
N GLY A 108 -15.55 13.04 16.65
CA GLY A 108 -15.49 13.55 18.02
C GLY A 108 -14.26 14.34 18.39
N GLY A 109 -13.40 14.71 17.43
CA GLY A 109 -12.25 15.59 17.70
C GLY A 109 -10.88 14.92 17.57
N PRO A 110 -9.82 15.45 18.23
CA PRO A 110 -8.50 14.88 18.23
C PRO A 110 -8.50 13.44 18.76
N GLN A 111 -7.69 12.59 18.15
CA GLN A 111 -7.56 11.19 18.53
C GLN A 111 -6.10 10.86 18.80
N VAL A 112 -5.88 10.01 19.79
CA VAL A 112 -4.61 9.31 19.98
C VAL A 112 -4.54 8.26 18.87
N GLN A 113 -3.47 8.29 18.11
CA GLN A 113 -3.21 7.39 16.99
C GLN A 113 -1.91 6.65 17.25
N GLU A 114 -1.89 5.38 16.91
CA GLU A 114 -0.70 4.55 16.98
C GLU A 114 -0.48 3.87 15.63
N LEU A 115 0.68 4.12 15.05
CA LEU A 115 1.18 3.40 13.88
C LEU A 115 2.20 2.37 14.36
N GLU A 116 1.99 1.11 14.00
CA GLU A 116 2.83 0.01 14.46
C GLU A 116 3.12 -0.98 13.32
N PHE A 117 4.35 -1.51 13.31
CA PHE A 117 4.72 -2.65 12.48
C PHE A 117 4.49 -3.93 13.27
N VAL A 118 3.47 -4.70 12.89
CA VAL A 118 3.12 -5.98 13.49
C VAL A 118 3.57 -7.13 12.60
N PRO A 119 3.84 -8.34 13.14
CA PRO A 119 4.10 -9.51 12.32
C PRO A 119 2.92 -9.82 11.41
N GLY A 120 3.18 -9.94 10.10
CA GLY A 120 2.22 -10.34 9.05
C GLY A 120 2.49 -11.76 8.53
N GLU A 121 1.78 -12.17 7.47
CA GLU A 121 1.96 -13.49 6.85
C GLU A 121 3.33 -13.60 6.15
N GLU A 122 3.76 -12.55 5.46
CA GLU A 122 5.02 -12.49 4.70
C GLU A 122 5.87 -11.28 5.14
N GLY A 123 6.26 -11.23 6.43
CA GLY A 123 7.06 -10.15 6.98
C GLY A 123 6.30 -9.31 8.00
N TYR A 124 6.18 -8.00 7.77
CA TYR A 124 5.48 -7.07 8.65
C TYR A 124 4.34 -6.37 7.95
N ASP A 125 3.32 -6.05 8.73
CA ASP A 125 2.21 -5.20 8.33
C ASP A 125 2.27 -3.88 9.08
N LEU A 126 2.02 -2.77 8.39
CA LEU A 126 1.80 -1.46 8.99
C LEU A 126 0.32 -1.32 9.32
N VAL A 127 0.03 -1.13 10.59
CA VAL A 127 -1.34 -0.97 11.08
C VAL A 127 -1.52 0.34 11.83
N LEU A 128 -2.75 0.81 11.88
CA LEU A 128 -3.17 2.01 12.61
C LEU A 128 -4.21 1.64 13.65
N SER A 129 -3.92 1.92 14.92
CA SER A 129 -4.90 1.94 16.01
C SER A 129 -5.23 3.38 16.38
N HIS A 130 -6.46 3.65 16.82
CA HIS A 130 -6.85 4.98 17.22
C HIS A 130 -7.97 5.00 18.26
N ALA A 131 -7.96 6.00 19.13
CA ALA A 131 -8.99 6.23 20.12
C ALA A 131 -9.21 7.73 20.35
N LEU A 132 -10.37 8.13 20.84
CA LEU A 132 -10.64 9.52 21.19
C LEU A 132 -9.70 10.00 22.29
N LEU A 133 -9.15 11.20 22.13
CA LEU A 133 -8.31 11.81 23.17
C LEU A 133 -9.08 12.10 24.47
N GLN A 134 -10.37 12.43 24.36
CA GLN A 134 -11.20 12.72 25.51
C GLN A 134 -11.41 11.45 26.35
N ASN A 135 -10.97 11.47 27.61
CA ASN A 135 -10.98 10.34 28.55
C ASN A 135 -10.20 9.12 27.99
N PHE A 136 -9.06 9.38 27.37
CA PHE A 136 -8.23 8.34 26.79
C PHE A 136 -7.71 7.38 27.87
N GLU A 137 -7.84 6.11 27.61
CA GLU A 137 -7.20 5.00 28.30
C GLU A 137 -6.51 4.12 27.26
N GLU A 138 -5.33 3.58 27.56
CA GLU A 138 -4.54 2.81 26.60
C GLU A 138 -5.30 1.62 26.00
N GLU A 139 -6.15 0.98 26.81
CA GLU A 139 -6.99 -0.14 26.38
C GLU A 139 -7.90 0.22 25.19
N TYR A 140 -8.29 1.48 25.04
CA TYR A 140 -9.19 1.92 23.96
C TYR A 140 -8.56 1.83 22.58
N LEU A 141 -7.23 1.87 22.46
CA LEU A 141 -6.52 1.64 21.22
C LEU A 141 -6.73 0.23 20.68
N TYR A 142 -6.90 -0.74 21.58
CA TYR A 142 -6.94 -2.17 21.24
C TYR A 142 -8.35 -2.77 21.32
N GLN A 143 -9.38 -1.99 21.62
CA GLN A 143 -10.77 -2.45 21.63
C GLN A 143 -11.33 -2.73 20.24
N ARG A 144 -10.72 -2.17 19.22
CA ARG A 144 -11.09 -2.38 17.81
C ARG A 144 -9.94 -3.05 17.07
N GLU A 145 -10.30 -3.77 16.02
CA GLU A 145 -9.26 -4.27 15.11
C GLU A 145 -8.48 -3.09 14.52
N PRO A 146 -7.15 -3.17 14.50
CA PRO A 146 -6.31 -2.15 13.85
C PRO A 146 -6.66 -2.02 12.37
N ILE A 147 -6.57 -0.82 11.85
CA ILE A 147 -6.78 -0.54 10.42
C ILE A 147 -5.50 -0.95 9.69
N PHE A 148 -5.61 -1.94 8.80
CA PHE A 148 -4.54 -2.35 7.93
C PHE A 148 -4.24 -1.26 6.88
N LEU A 149 -3.00 -0.82 6.80
CA LEU A 149 -2.54 0.19 5.85
C LEU A 149 -1.70 -0.41 4.73
N LEU A 150 -0.76 -1.29 5.06
CA LEU A 150 0.21 -1.83 4.13
C LEU A 150 0.79 -3.14 4.67
N GLY A 151 1.07 -4.11 3.80
CA GLY A 151 1.71 -5.39 4.13
C GLY A 151 2.89 -5.69 3.21
N ASP A 152 3.37 -6.94 3.28
CA ASP A 152 4.49 -7.45 2.50
C ASP A 152 5.81 -6.69 2.76
N ILE A 153 5.98 -6.21 4.00
CA ILE A 153 7.12 -5.39 4.41
C ILE A 153 8.24 -6.30 4.92
N GLN A 154 9.39 -6.30 4.25
CA GLN A 154 10.56 -7.05 4.68
C GLN A 154 11.23 -6.38 5.87
N ASN A 155 11.43 -5.06 5.78
CA ASN A 155 12.01 -4.26 6.84
C ASN A 155 11.41 -2.85 6.85
N ALA A 156 11.29 -2.26 8.04
CA ALA A 156 10.83 -0.89 8.18
C ALA A 156 11.35 -0.28 9.48
N SER A 157 11.50 1.04 9.48
CA SER A 157 11.86 1.75 10.69
C SER A 157 11.37 3.20 10.68
N PHE A 158 10.97 3.65 11.87
CA PHE A 158 10.83 5.07 12.16
C PHE A 158 12.15 5.63 12.68
N SER A 159 12.42 6.89 12.36
CA SER A 159 13.49 7.69 12.96
C SER A 159 13.03 9.12 13.18
N PHE A 160 13.69 9.80 14.10
CA PHE A 160 13.23 11.08 14.65
C PHE A 160 14.34 12.10 14.59
N LEU A 161 13.98 13.33 14.23
CA LEU A 161 14.86 14.49 14.26
C LEU A 161 14.34 15.47 15.30
N GLY A 162 15.22 15.95 16.16
CA GLY A 162 14.90 16.91 17.22
C GLY A 162 15.76 18.16 17.14
N VAL A 163 15.67 18.93 18.22
CA VAL A 163 16.52 20.09 18.47
C VAL A 163 17.20 19.88 19.81
N ASP A 164 18.51 20.11 19.87
CA ASP A 164 19.29 20.03 21.10
C ASP A 164 19.08 21.27 22.01
N GLU A 165 19.75 21.28 23.16
CA GLU A 165 19.68 22.39 24.13
C GLU A 165 20.18 23.73 23.57
N ASN A 166 20.99 23.71 22.50
CA ASN A 166 21.52 24.89 21.83
C ASN A 166 20.62 25.41 20.71
N GLY A 167 19.55 24.68 20.39
CA GLY A 167 18.63 24.99 19.28
C GLY A 167 19.14 24.48 17.92
N GLU A 168 20.13 23.59 17.88
CA GLU A 168 20.63 22.96 16.68
C GLU A 168 19.89 21.63 16.42
N LEU A 169 19.76 21.26 15.13
CA LEU A 169 19.16 19.98 14.78
C LEU A 169 20.03 18.82 15.23
N THR A 170 19.42 17.81 15.85
CA THR A 170 20.12 16.58 16.21
C THR A 170 20.41 15.72 14.99
N ASP A 171 21.16 14.64 15.15
CA ASP A 171 21.17 13.55 14.20
C ASP A 171 19.84 12.78 14.25
N TRP A 172 19.57 11.95 13.22
CA TRP A 172 18.42 11.06 13.21
C TRP A 172 18.57 9.99 14.30
N MET A 173 17.56 9.91 15.19
CA MET A 173 17.54 9.00 16.32
C MET A 173 16.54 7.86 16.08
N PRO A 174 16.86 6.62 16.51
CA PRO A 174 15.96 5.47 16.36
C PRO A 174 14.83 5.43 17.38
N SER A 175 14.87 6.29 18.41
CA SER A 175 13.83 6.42 19.44
C SER A 175 13.69 7.88 19.87
N TRP A 176 12.48 8.25 20.30
CA TRP A 176 12.18 9.57 20.84
C TRP A 176 12.05 9.49 22.35
N GLU A 177 13.04 9.98 23.06
CA GLU A 177 13.09 9.90 24.53
C GLU A 177 12.29 11.00 25.24
N ASN A 178 12.20 12.19 24.63
CA ASN A 178 11.49 13.32 25.24
C ASN A 178 9.99 13.28 24.93
N VAL A 179 9.25 12.48 25.68
CA VAL A 179 7.80 12.27 25.49
C VAL A 179 6.94 13.54 25.67
N ALA A 180 7.50 14.57 26.30
CA ALA A 180 6.80 15.85 26.55
C ALA A 180 6.90 16.84 25.37
N THR A 181 7.61 16.50 24.31
CA THR A 181 7.77 17.33 23.11
C THR A 181 7.48 16.55 21.84
N LEU A 182 7.20 17.28 20.78
CA LEU A 182 7.12 16.68 19.44
C LEU A 182 8.48 16.68 18.74
N PRO A 183 8.83 15.67 17.96
CA PRO A 183 9.97 15.74 17.06
C PRO A 183 9.75 16.83 15.99
N VAL A 184 10.85 17.39 15.50
CA VAL A 184 10.83 18.36 14.39
C VAL A 184 10.45 17.65 13.09
N SER A 185 10.91 16.41 12.94
CA SER A 185 10.58 15.58 11.78
C SER A 185 10.59 14.10 12.17
N VAL A 186 9.71 13.34 11.54
CA VAL A 186 9.64 11.88 11.63
C VAL A 186 9.93 11.32 10.25
N SER A 187 10.91 10.43 10.15
CA SER A 187 11.18 9.67 8.93
C SER A 187 10.62 8.28 9.04
N LEU A 188 10.08 7.79 7.93
CA LEU A 188 9.61 6.42 7.79
C LEU A 188 10.27 5.81 6.55
N GLU A 189 11.02 4.75 6.77
CA GLU A 189 11.65 3.93 5.73
C GLU A 189 10.97 2.57 5.68
N ILE A 190 10.64 2.09 4.48
CA ILE A 190 10.03 0.78 4.25
C ILE A 190 10.75 0.10 3.08
N GLU A 191 11.14 -1.14 3.30
CA GLU A 191 11.67 -2.06 2.32
C GLU A 191 10.67 -3.21 2.14
N PHE A 192 10.24 -3.45 0.91
CA PHE A 192 9.29 -4.50 0.58
C PHE A 192 10.00 -5.80 0.19
N ASN A 193 9.27 -6.91 0.24
CA ASN A 193 9.71 -8.18 -0.31
C ASN A 193 9.97 -8.07 -1.82
N GLU A 194 10.81 -8.97 -2.36
CA GLU A 194 11.31 -8.93 -3.76
C GLU A 194 10.20 -8.93 -4.83
N ASP A 195 9.00 -9.40 -4.50
CA ASP A 195 7.85 -9.44 -5.41
C ASP A 195 7.15 -8.08 -5.59
N VAL A 196 7.47 -7.08 -4.74
CA VAL A 196 6.90 -5.73 -4.82
C VAL A 196 7.82 -4.83 -5.65
N TYR A 197 7.40 -4.51 -6.87
CA TYR A 197 8.17 -3.72 -7.85
C TYR A 197 8.23 -2.22 -7.54
N ILE A 198 7.72 -1.76 -6.40
CA ILE A 198 7.56 -0.34 -6.09
C ILE A 198 8.29 -0.05 -4.79
N GLN A 199 9.08 1.02 -4.80
CA GLN A 199 9.77 1.50 -3.63
C GLN A 199 8.88 2.45 -2.83
N TRP A 200 8.99 2.40 -1.50
CA TRP A 200 8.41 3.41 -0.63
C TRP A 200 9.11 4.74 -0.85
N PRO A 201 8.37 5.83 -1.16
CA PRO A 201 8.99 7.14 -1.29
C PRO A 201 9.52 7.61 0.07
N LEU A 202 10.68 8.25 0.09
CA LEU A 202 11.21 8.84 1.32
C LEU A 202 10.14 9.72 1.97
N LEU A 203 9.78 9.40 3.21
CA LEU A 203 8.84 10.16 4.00
C LEU A 203 9.60 10.81 5.15
N ALA A 204 9.69 12.14 5.10
CA ALA A 204 10.06 12.98 6.23
C ALA A 204 8.96 14.04 6.39
N ALA A 205 8.32 14.12 7.55
CA ALA A 205 7.19 14.98 7.84
C ALA A 205 7.44 15.76 9.14
#